data_a163095d4cc14a50b6b605c278eefb1a
#
_entry.id   a163095d4cc14a50b6b605c278eefb1a
#
_cell.length_a   1.000
_cell.length_b   1.000
_cell.length_c   1.000
_cell.angle_alpha   90.00
_cell.angle_beta   90.00
_cell.angle_gamma   90.00
#
_symmetry.space_group_name_H-M   'P 1'
#
loop_
_entity.id
_entity.type
_entity.pdbx_description
1 polymer ?
#
loop_
_entity_poly.entity_id
_entity_poly.type
_entity_poly.pdbx_seq_one_letter_code
_entity_poly.pdbx_strand_id
1 'polypeptide(L)'
;FQPRVGLSEITDNLKDLTFEDINLELAKDEIINNPIYKELIISKDGKTTAMQVVLRGNDEYDRLIKQRYSTLEYLNSKEPLTNKSRLGFQDELNTINERISEINNQESDFNKLLISNIRDTLEKYKDDATIYLGGPSMIATDMMEYIESDLMIFGTAVALIFALMLYLFF
;
A
#
# COMPACT_ATOMS: atom_id res chain seq x y z
N PHE A 1 -20.81 -19.54 40.89
CA PHE A 1 -20.19 -20.49 39.95
C PHE A 1 -20.59 -20.05 38.55
N GLN A 2 -19.78 -19.26 37.88
CA GLN A 2 -19.98 -18.96 36.47
C GLN A 2 -19.37 -20.12 35.67
N PRO A 3 -20.11 -20.74 34.75
CA PRO A 3 -19.56 -21.77 33.88
C PRO A 3 -18.44 -21.13 33.05
N ARG A 4 -17.26 -21.74 32.98
CA ARG A 4 -16.18 -21.36 32.07
C ARG A 4 -16.63 -21.75 30.66
N VAL A 5 -17.10 -20.79 29.91
CA VAL A 5 -17.38 -20.94 28.48
C VAL A 5 -16.05 -21.14 27.77
N GLY A 6 -15.86 -22.21 27.03
CA GLY A 6 -14.64 -22.48 26.27
C GLY A 6 -14.51 -21.48 25.15
N LEU A 7 -13.26 -21.11 24.81
CA LEU A 7 -12.98 -20.19 23.68
C LEU A 7 -13.59 -20.66 22.35
N SER A 8 -13.75 -21.96 22.14
CA SER A 8 -14.41 -22.53 20.96
C SER A 8 -15.92 -22.27 20.95
N GLU A 9 -16.60 -22.29 22.14
CA GLU A 9 -18.02 -21.96 22.24
C GLU A 9 -18.31 -20.47 22.01
N ILE A 10 -17.35 -19.59 22.32
CA ILE A 10 -17.46 -18.16 22.07
C ILE A 10 -17.33 -17.90 20.54
N THR A 11 -16.44 -18.59 19.84
CA THR A 11 -16.23 -18.43 18.39
C THR A 11 -17.43 -18.96 17.59
N ASP A 12 -18.05 -20.05 18.03
CA ASP A 12 -19.20 -20.65 17.33
C ASP A 12 -20.49 -19.86 17.52
N ASN A 13 -20.57 -19.00 18.57
CA ASN A 13 -21.73 -18.15 18.87
C ASN A 13 -21.56 -16.66 18.46
N LEU A 14 -20.44 -16.29 17.86
CA LEU A 14 -20.25 -14.94 17.32
C LEU A 14 -21.16 -14.75 16.09
N LYS A 15 -22.23 -14.00 16.26
CA LYS A 15 -23.09 -13.61 15.15
C LYS A 15 -22.40 -12.50 14.35
N ASP A 16 -22.22 -12.74 13.07
CA ASP A 16 -21.75 -11.73 12.12
C ASP A 16 -22.91 -10.76 11.81
N LEU A 17 -22.61 -9.48 11.57
CA LEU A 17 -23.57 -8.44 11.20
C LEU A 17 -24.29 -8.72 9.87
N THR A 18 -23.84 -9.71 9.11
CA THR A 18 -24.47 -10.15 7.85
C THR A 18 -25.63 -11.13 8.05
N PHE A 19 -25.85 -11.64 9.26
CA PHE A 19 -26.98 -12.54 9.52
C PHE A 19 -28.32 -11.77 9.54
N GLU A 20 -29.35 -12.33 8.90
CA GLU A 20 -30.68 -11.72 8.77
C GLU A 20 -31.40 -11.52 10.13
N ASP A 21 -31.02 -12.25 11.17
CA ASP A 21 -31.65 -12.26 12.52
C ASP A 21 -31.00 -11.25 13.50
N ILE A 22 -30.16 -10.34 13.05
CA ILE A 22 -29.47 -9.43 13.96
C ILE A 22 -30.32 -8.21 14.26
N ASN A 23 -30.47 -7.91 15.55
CA ASN A 23 -30.99 -6.64 16.01
C ASN A 23 -29.88 -5.56 15.85
N LEU A 24 -29.95 -4.79 14.74
CA LEU A 24 -28.96 -3.77 14.41
C LEU A 24 -28.85 -2.66 15.47
N GLU A 25 -29.95 -2.33 16.17
CA GLU A 25 -29.92 -1.31 17.24
C GLU A 25 -29.11 -1.80 18.44
N LEU A 26 -29.31 -3.07 18.84
CA LEU A 26 -28.57 -3.67 19.93
C LEU A 26 -27.08 -3.83 19.57
N ALA A 27 -26.78 -4.27 18.35
CA ALA A 27 -25.41 -4.39 17.84
C ALA A 27 -24.71 -3.02 17.78
N LYS A 28 -25.42 -1.98 17.36
CA LYS A 28 -24.90 -0.60 17.36
C LYS A 28 -24.59 -0.11 18.77
N ASP A 29 -25.49 -0.34 19.72
CA ASP A 29 -25.29 0.07 21.12
C ASP A 29 -24.11 -0.66 21.75
N GLU A 30 -23.97 -1.96 21.48
CA GLU A 30 -22.84 -2.76 21.93
C GLU A 30 -21.50 -2.25 21.34
N ILE A 31 -21.43 -1.96 20.04
CA ILE A 31 -20.22 -1.46 19.39
C ILE A 31 -19.83 -0.07 19.92
N ILE A 32 -20.79 0.83 20.09
CA ILE A 32 -20.54 2.20 20.57
C ILE A 32 -20.08 2.23 22.02
N ASN A 33 -20.59 1.34 22.85
CA ASN A 33 -20.29 1.29 24.28
C ASN A 33 -19.15 0.33 24.64
N ASN A 34 -18.71 -0.53 23.70
CA ASN A 34 -17.62 -1.46 23.94
C ASN A 34 -16.28 -0.73 24.04
N PRO A 35 -15.53 -0.91 25.15
CA PRO A 35 -14.25 -0.22 25.35
C PRO A 35 -13.17 -0.57 24.33
N ILE A 36 -13.31 -1.69 23.58
CA ILE A 36 -12.39 -2.09 22.54
C ILE A 36 -12.66 -1.36 21.23
N TYR A 37 -13.92 -1.08 20.89
CA TYR A 37 -14.30 -0.47 19.61
C TYR A 37 -14.50 1.03 19.69
N LYS A 38 -14.89 1.52 20.89
CA LYS A 38 -15.13 2.94 21.13
C LYS A 38 -13.87 3.78 20.89
N GLU A 39 -13.97 4.77 20.05
CA GLU A 39 -12.89 5.69 19.69
C GLU A 39 -11.70 5.08 18.92
N LEU A 40 -11.70 3.75 18.70
CA LEU A 40 -10.71 3.07 17.87
C LEU A 40 -11.23 2.78 16.47
N ILE A 41 -12.43 2.22 16.37
CA ILE A 41 -13.03 1.81 15.10
C ILE A 41 -14.25 2.67 14.77
N ILE A 42 -14.96 3.12 15.80
CA ILE A 42 -16.16 3.94 15.66
C ILE A 42 -16.05 5.19 16.54
N SER A 43 -16.51 6.33 16.02
CA SER A 43 -16.57 7.60 16.78
C SER A 43 -17.59 7.52 17.92
N LYS A 44 -17.46 8.42 18.90
CA LYS A 44 -18.37 8.50 20.07
C LYS A 44 -19.83 8.67 19.69
N ASP A 45 -20.10 9.39 18.60
CA ASP A 45 -21.45 9.64 18.08
C ASP A 45 -21.98 8.54 17.15
N GLY A 46 -21.16 7.50 16.91
CA GLY A 46 -21.51 6.37 16.04
C GLY A 46 -21.65 6.73 14.56
N LYS A 47 -21.17 7.91 14.12
CA LYS A 47 -21.36 8.39 12.75
C LYS A 47 -20.15 8.22 11.85
N THR A 48 -18.99 7.97 12.43
CA THR A 48 -17.74 7.82 11.67
C THR A 48 -17.10 6.49 12.01
N THR A 49 -16.68 5.75 10.99
CA THR A 49 -15.95 4.49 11.13
C THR A 49 -14.83 4.42 10.10
N ALA A 50 -13.91 3.48 10.27
CA ALA A 50 -12.83 3.21 9.33
C ALA A 50 -12.90 1.76 8.84
N MET A 51 -12.66 1.59 7.55
CA MET A 51 -12.49 0.28 6.92
C MET A 51 -11.03 0.15 6.51
N GLN A 52 -10.37 -0.91 6.97
CA GLN A 52 -9.00 -1.22 6.57
C GLN A 52 -9.01 -2.31 5.51
N VAL A 53 -8.40 -2.01 4.36
CA VAL A 53 -8.13 -2.99 3.32
C VAL A 53 -6.64 -3.32 3.34
N VAL A 54 -6.32 -4.59 3.58
CA VAL A 54 -4.94 -5.08 3.61
C VAL A 54 -4.63 -5.72 2.26
N LEU A 55 -3.63 -5.17 1.57
CA LEU A 55 -3.15 -5.77 0.32
C LEU A 55 -2.19 -6.91 0.62
N ARG A 56 -2.25 -7.94 -0.22
CA ARG A 56 -1.35 -9.09 -0.07
C ARG A 56 0.06 -8.68 -0.50
N GLY A 57 1.05 -9.01 0.33
CA GLY A 57 2.45 -8.80 0.02
C GLY A 57 2.94 -9.71 -1.13
N ASN A 58 4.09 -9.36 -1.69
CA ASN A 58 4.74 -10.10 -2.76
C ASN A 58 5.89 -10.94 -2.19
N ASP A 59 5.67 -12.25 -2.06
CA ASP A 59 6.66 -13.18 -1.49
C ASP A 59 7.96 -13.23 -2.34
N GLU A 60 7.86 -13.02 -3.67
CA GLU A 60 9.04 -12.97 -4.54
C GLU A 60 9.88 -11.74 -4.25
N TYR A 61 9.24 -10.57 -4.11
CA TYR A 61 9.90 -9.33 -3.73
C TYR A 61 10.65 -9.46 -2.41
N ASP A 62 10.00 -9.99 -1.37
CA ASP A 62 10.61 -10.19 -0.06
C ASP A 62 11.83 -11.11 -0.11
N ARG A 63 11.76 -12.16 -0.93
CA ARG A 63 12.88 -13.07 -1.14
C ARG A 63 14.05 -12.37 -1.85
N LEU A 64 13.78 -11.61 -2.90
CA LEU A 64 14.80 -10.86 -3.64
C LEU A 64 15.46 -9.79 -2.78
N ILE A 65 14.71 -9.11 -1.95
CA ILE A 65 15.24 -8.14 -0.99
C ILE A 65 16.21 -8.82 -0.01
N LYS A 66 15.85 -9.98 0.54
CA LYS A 66 16.74 -10.75 1.41
C LYS A 66 18.02 -11.20 0.70
N GLN A 67 17.90 -11.70 -0.53
CA GLN A 67 19.06 -12.08 -1.36
C GLN A 67 19.95 -10.88 -1.64
N ARG A 68 19.38 -9.73 -2.00
CA ARG A 68 20.12 -8.49 -2.22
C ARG A 68 20.93 -8.08 -0.99
N TYR A 69 20.34 -8.13 0.21
CA TYR A 69 21.05 -7.80 1.44
C TYR A 69 22.19 -8.78 1.72
N SER A 70 21.99 -10.08 1.56
CA SER A 70 23.05 -11.07 1.76
C SER A 70 24.19 -10.89 0.77
N THR A 71 23.91 -10.65 -0.52
CA THR A 71 24.93 -10.42 -1.55
C THR A 71 25.72 -9.13 -1.26
N LEU A 72 25.05 -8.06 -0.81
CA LEU A 72 25.73 -6.82 -0.39
C LEU A 72 26.61 -7.05 0.84
N GLU A 73 26.17 -7.84 1.80
CA GLU A 73 26.96 -8.17 3.00
C GLU A 73 28.25 -8.92 2.62
N TYR A 74 28.16 -9.89 1.68
CA TYR A 74 29.35 -10.56 1.14
C TYR A 74 30.30 -9.60 0.43
N LEU A 75 29.79 -8.70 -0.40
CA LEU A 75 30.63 -7.70 -1.11
C LEU A 75 31.31 -6.72 -0.18
N ASN A 76 30.68 -6.38 0.94
CA ASN A 76 31.21 -5.45 1.96
C ASN A 76 31.98 -6.16 3.09
N SER A 77 32.08 -7.49 3.07
CA SER A 77 32.83 -8.25 4.06
C SER A 77 34.32 -7.88 3.99
N LYS A 78 35.00 -7.91 5.15
CA LYS A 78 36.44 -7.63 5.25
C LYS A 78 37.32 -8.76 4.71
N GLU A 79 36.74 -9.87 4.29
CA GLU A 79 37.47 -10.96 3.69
C GLU A 79 37.94 -10.61 2.29
N PRO A 80 39.18 -10.95 1.89
CA PRO A 80 39.71 -10.67 0.58
C PRO A 80 39.00 -11.53 -0.47
N LEU A 81 38.00 -10.95 -1.13
CA LEU A 81 37.35 -11.57 -2.26
C LEU A 81 38.26 -11.56 -3.48
N THR A 82 38.34 -12.69 -4.18
CA THR A 82 39.01 -12.77 -5.48
C THR A 82 38.26 -11.88 -6.48
N ASN A 83 38.98 -11.26 -7.44
CA ASN A 83 38.33 -10.43 -8.47
C ASN A 83 37.21 -11.16 -9.20
N LYS A 84 37.37 -12.46 -9.46
CA LYS A 84 36.36 -13.29 -10.09
C LYS A 84 35.09 -13.47 -9.23
N SER A 85 35.26 -13.66 -7.92
CA SER A 85 34.14 -13.75 -6.98
C SER A 85 33.40 -12.41 -6.85
N ARG A 86 34.14 -11.30 -6.82
CA ARG A 86 33.56 -9.96 -6.76
C ARG A 86 32.71 -9.65 -7.99
N LEU A 87 33.21 -9.96 -9.19
CA LEU A 87 32.44 -9.80 -10.44
C LEU A 87 31.18 -10.68 -10.43
N GLY A 88 31.27 -11.93 -9.98
CA GLY A 88 30.08 -12.80 -9.88
C GLY A 88 29.01 -12.23 -8.95
N PHE A 89 29.36 -11.71 -7.78
CA PHE A 89 28.42 -11.09 -6.88
C PHE A 89 27.83 -9.77 -7.44
N GLN A 90 28.60 -9.00 -8.21
CA GLN A 90 28.10 -7.79 -8.87
C GLN A 90 27.08 -8.14 -9.97
N ASP A 91 27.34 -9.18 -10.77
CA ASP A 91 26.41 -9.63 -11.80
C ASP A 91 25.11 -10.18 -11.17
N GLU A 92 25.23 -10.94 -10.07
CA GLU A 92 24.07 -11.40 -9.29
C GLU A 92 23.26 -10.20 -8.77
N LEU A 93 23.92 -9.19 -8.23
CA LEU A 93 23.28 -7.99 -7.69
C LEU A 93 22.55 -7.21 -8.77
N ASN A 94 23.12 -7.10 -9.95
CA ASN A 94 22.49 -6.47 -11.11
C ASN A 94 21.21 -7.24 -11.51
N THR A 95 21.29 -8.55 -11.62
CA THR A 95 20.13 -9.40 -11.95
C THR A 95 19.01 -9.26 -10.91
N ILE A 96 19.36 -9.25 -9.61
CA ILE A 96 18.39 -9.06 -8.52
C ILE A 96 17.75 -7.65 -8.63
N ASN A 97 18.55 -6.62 -8.87
CA ASN A 97 18.03 -5.25 -8.98
C ASN A 97 17.11 -5.07 -10.20
N GLU A 98 17.44 -5.67 -11.34
CA GLU A 98 16.60 -5.69 -12.53
C GLU A 98 15.24 -6.33 -12.23
N ARG A 99 15.25 -7.50 -11.58
CA ARG A 99 14.02 -8.19 -11.22
C ARG A 99 13.18 -7.42 -10.19
N ILE A 100 13.81 -6.80 -9.19
CA ILE A 100 13.13 -5.90 -8.25
C ILE A 100 12.49 -4.72 -8.98
N SER A 101 13.20 -4.14 -9.94
CA SER A 101 12.67 -3.02 -10.74
C SER A 101 11.44 -3.43 -11.57
N GLU A 102 11.48 -4.61 -12.19
CA GLU A 102 10.32 -5.15 -12.92
C GLU A 102 9.10 -5.34 -12.01
N ILE A 103 9.30 -5.94 -10.82
CA ILE A 103 8.22 -6.13 -9.84
C ILE A 103 7.66 -4.78 -9.39
N ASN A 104 8.52 -3.82 -9.05
CA ASN A 104 8.10 -2.48 -8.65
C ASN A 104 7.26 -1.78 -9.72
N ASN A 105 7.64 -1.90 -11.00
CA ASN A 105 6.88 -1.32 -12.10
C ASN A 105 5.51 -1.98 -12.23
N GLN A 106 5.44 -3.32 -12.16
CA GLN A 106 4.17 -4.06 -12.22
C GLN A 106 3.26 -3.72 -11.04
N GLU A 107 3.82 -3.61 -9.83
CA GLU A 107 3.06 -3.22 -8.63
C GLU A 107 2.59 -1.76 -8.70
N SER A 108 3.41 -0.87 -9.25
CA SER A 108 3.01 0.53 -9.46
C SER A 108 1.80 0.63 -10.39
N ASP A 109 1.83 -0.06 -11.52
CA ASP A 109 0.73 -0.07 -12.49
C ASP A 109 -0.53 -0.71 -11.88
N PHE A 110 -0.37 -1.81 -11.16
CA PHE A 110 -1.46 -2.46 -10.45
C PHE A 110 -2.08 -1.53 -9.39
N ASN A 111 -1.25 -0.85 -8.60
CA ASN A 111 -1.72 0.07 -7.56
C ASN A 111 -2.44 1.29 -8.17
N LYS A 112 -1.94 1.86 -9.28
CA LYS A 112 -2.63 2.94 -10.02
C LYS A 112 -4.05 2.50 -10.42
N LEU A 113 -4.17 1.32 -11.03
CA LEU A 113 -5.46 0.78 -11.45
C LEU A 113 -6.38 0.47 -10.25
N LEU A 114 -5.83 -0.11 -9.20
CA LEU A 114 -6.57 -0.45 -7.98
C LEU A 114 -7.13 0.82 -7.31
N ILE A 115 -6.29 1.84 -7.12
CA ILE A 115 -6.72 3.11 -6.49
C ILE A 115 -7.78 3.81 -7.35
N SER A 116 -7.63 3.82 -8.67
CA SER A 116 -8.65 4.35 -9.59
C SER A 116 -9.99 3.61 -9.43
N ASN A 117 -9.98 2.28 -9.46
CA ASN A 117 -11.19 1.48 -9.30
C ASN A 117 -11.86 1.67 -7.92
N ILE A 118 -11.05 1.85 -6.88
CA ILE A 118 -11.58 2.16 -5.55
C ILE A 118 -12.27 3.52 -5.58
N ARG A 119 -11.64 4.55 -6.14
CA ARG A 119 -12.24 5.90 -6.27
C ARG A 119 -13.54 5.87 -7.03
N ASP A 120 -13.59 5.18 -8.17
CA ASP A 120 -14.80 5.02 -8.98
C ASP A 120 -15.91 4.29 -8.21
N THR A 121 -15.54 3.36 -7.35
CA THR A 121 -16.49 2.67 -6.49
C THR A 121 -17.01 3.58 -5.38
N LEU A 122 -16.14 4.33 -4.73
CA LEU A 122 -16.52 5.26 -3.65
C LEU A 122 -17.39 6.41 -4.16
N GLU A 123 -17.17 6.86 -5.39
CA GLU A 123 -17.98 7.91 -6.02
C GLU A 123 -19.47 7.54 -6.11
N LYS A 124 -19.79 6.24 -6.20
CA LYS A 124 -21.19 5.76 -6.23
C LYS A 124 -21.93 5.98 -4.90
N TYR A 125 -21.17 6.12 -3.80
CA TYR A 125 -21.72 6.25 -2.45
C TYR A 125 -21.58 7.66 -1.87
N LYS A 126 -21.19 8.64 -2.69
CA LYS A 126 -20.96 10.03 -2.24
C LYS A 126 -22.22 10.72 -1.70
N ASP A 127 -23.39 10.29 -2.16
CA ASP A 127 -24.67 10.82 -1.71
C ASP A 127 -25.11 10.20 -0.38
N ASP A 128 -24.61 9.01 -0.05
CA ASP A 128 -24.94 8.27 1.18
C ASP A 128 -23.99 8.60 2.34
N ALA A 129 -22.71 8.84 2.04
CA ALA A 129 -21.70 9.10 3.06
C ALA A 129 -20.53 9.95 2.54
N THR A 130 -19.91 10.71 3.44
CA THR A 130 -18.63 11.34 3.15
C THR A 130 -17.51 10.33 3.37
N ILE A 131 -16.85 9.92 2.28
CA ILE A 131 -15.84 8.87 2.30
C ILE A 131 -14.47 9.47 1.96
N TYR A 132 -13.48 9.18 2.77
CA TYR A 132 -12.08 9.57 2.56
C TYR A 132 -11.26 8.32 2.30
N LEU A 133 -10.59 8.27 1.16
CA LEU A 133 -9.59 7.26 0.87
C LEU A 133 -8.24 7.73 1.39
N GLY A 134 -7.52 6.86 2.07
CA GLY A 134 -6.20 7.14 2.63
C GLY A 134 -5.35 5.88 2.69
N GLY A 135 -4.07 6.06 2.99
CA GLY A 135 -3.13 4.97 3.21
C GLY A 135 -1.88 5.07 2.34
N PRO A 136 -0.83 4.29 2.68
CA PRO A 136 0.47 4.38 2.00
C PRO A 136 0.39 4.15 0.49
N SER A 137 -0.38 3.17 0.05
CA SER A 137 -0.51 2.84 -1.38
C SER A 137 -1.16 3.98 -2.18
N MET A 138 -2.22 4.62 -1.62
CA MET A 138 -2.84 5.77 -2.26
C MET A 138 -1.88 6.95 -2.35
N ILE A 139 -1.21 7.29 -1.24
CA ILE A 139 -0.26 8.41 -1.19
C ILE A 139 0.88 8.19 -2.19
N ALA A 140 1.44 6.97 -2.24
CA ALA A 140 2.49 6.64 -3.19
C ALA A 140 2.03 6.79 -4.64
N THR A 141 0.82 6.32 -4.97
CA THR A 141 0.23 6.45 -6.31
C THR A 141 0.06 7.92 -6.69
N ASP A 142 -0.54 8.73 -5.82
CA ASP A 142 -0.76 10.16 -6.08
C ASP A 142 0.57 10.91 -6.23
N MET A 143 1.57 10.62 -5.39
CA MET A 143 2.90 11.22 -5.52
C MET A 143 3.55 10.89 -6.86
N MET A 144 3.43 9.64 -7.34
CA MET A 144 3.98 9.25 -8.64
C MET A 144 3.30 9.99 -9.78
N GLU A 145 1.97 10.11 -9.77
CA GLU A 145 1.20 10.88 -10.78
C GLU A 145 1.62 12.36 -10.79
N TYR A 146 1.78 12.97 -9.63
CA TYR A 146 2.23 14.37 -9.53
C TYR A 146 3.66 14.53 -10.07
N ILE A 147 4.59 13.63 -9.73
CA ILE A 147 5.97 13.69 -10.22
C ILE A 147 6.00 13.52 -11.74
N GLU A 148 5.28 12.57 -12.31
CA GLU A 148 5.19 12.35 -13.75
C GLU A 148 4.65 13.61 -14.46
N SER A 149 3.60 14.24 -13.93
CA SER A 149 3.01 15.46 -14.45
C SER A 149 3.98 16.65 -14.37
N ASP A 150 4.63 16.83 -13.24
CA ASP A 150 5.59 17.92 -13.03
C ASP A 150 6.81 17.79 -13.95
N LEU A 151 7.33 16.57 -14.11
CA LEU A 151 8.45 16.31 -15.04
C LEU A 151 8.06 16.61 -16.49
N MET A 152 6.84 16.29 -16.90
CA MET A 152 6.36 16.59 -18.26
C MET A 152 6.22 18.09 -18.48
N ILE A 153 5.62 18.82 -17.53
CA ILE A 153 5.44 20.27 -17.60
C ILE A 153 6.79 20.98 -17.59
N PHE A 154 7.66 20.63 -16.64
CA PHE A 154 8.98 21.23 -16.52
C PHE A 154 9.86 20.92 -17.72
N GLY A 155 9.91 19.67 -18.18
CA GLY A 155 10.68 19.24 -19.34
C GLY A 155 10.24 19.98 -20.61
N THR A 156 8.93 20.13 -20.81
CA THR A 156 8.38 20.89 -21.93
C THR A 156 8.76 22.36 -21.86
N ALA A 157 8.65 22.99 -20.70
CA ALA A 157 9.02 24.40 -20.50
C ALA A 157 10.50 24.63 -20.78
N VAL A 158 11.39 23.77 -20.28
CA VAL A 158 12.85 23.85 -20.54
C VAL A 158 13.14 23.67 -22.02
N ALA A 159 12.52 22.70 -22.69
CA ALA A 159 12.72 22.48 -24.15
C ALA A 159 12.28 23.69 -24.95
N LEU A 160 11.16 24.34 -24.59
CA LEU A 160 10.73 25.58 -25.27
C LEU A 160 11.69 26.74 -25.07
N ILE A 161 12.23 26.91 -23.85
CA ILE A 161 13.24 27.94 -23.58
C ILE A 161 14.49 27.71 -24.42
N PHE A 162 14.98 26.46 -24.49
CA PHE A 162 16.12 26.11 -25.33
C PHE A 162 15.85 26.36 -26.82
N ALA A 163 14.69 25.98 -27.32
CA ALA A 163 14.29 26.20 -28.70
C ALA A 163 14.23 27.70 -29.02
N LEU A 164 13.70 28.51 -28.12
CA LEU A 164 13.63 29.95 -28.25
C LEU A 164 15.03 30.60 -28.24
N MET A 165 15.92 30.14 -27.35
CA MET A 165 17.32 30.60 -27.36
C MET A 165 18.02 30.25 -28.66
N LEU A 166 17.88 29.02 -29.15
CA LEU A 166 18.47 28.65 -30.43
C LEU A 166 17.93 29.50 -31.60
N TYR A 167 16.62 29.76 -31.61
CA TYR A 167 15.99 30.61 -32.61
C TYR A 167 16.49 32.06 -32.60
N LEU A 168 16.79 32.60 -31.41
CA LEU A 168 17.30 33.98 -31.28
C LEU A 168 18.79 34.10 -31.62
N PHE A 169 19.60 33.04 -31.48
CA PHE A 169 21.03 33.06 -31.71
C PHE A 169 21.44 32.57 -33.11
N PHE A 170 20.57 31.87 -33.82
CA PHE A 170 20.77 31.41 -35.19
C PHE A 170 19.91 32.17 -36.19
#